data_ab447a52b77b76a99735dd902b9a3baf
#
_entry.id   ab447a52b77b76a99735dd902b9a3baf
#
_cell.length_a   1.000
_cell.length_b   1.000
_cell.length_c   1.000
_cell.angle_alpha   90.00
_cell.angle_beta   90.00
_cell.angle_gamma   90.00
#
_symmetry.space_group_name_H-M   'P 1'
#
loop_
_entity.id
_entity.type
_entity.pdbx_description
1 polymer ?
#
loop_
_entity_poly.entity_id
_entity_poly.type
_entity_poly.pdbx_seq_one_letter_code
_entity_poly.pdbx_strand_id
1 'polypeptide(L)'
;VLEALHHWLITSLSQLSAKSPMALAIGYALNNCSALNLNAEGGRIEIDNNTAERALRGVVLGRKNYLHFGSDSGGSRAAVIYSLIGTCKLNGVDPYAYLHYVLERIADHPINRVAELLPWVVASQLGAPSQNLKLAA
;
A
#
# COMPACT_ATOMS: atom_id res chain seq x y z
N VAL A 1 17.70 -19.68 -14.71
CA VAL A 1 16.38 -19.57 -15.35
C VAL A 1 16.18 -18.16 -15.91
N LEU A 2 16.34 -17.08 -15.12
CA LEU A 2 16.12 -15.70 -15.56
C LEU A 2 17.07 -15.27 -16.69
N GLU A 3 18.34 -15.61 -16.61
CA GLU A 3 19.32 -15.36 -17.67
C GLU A 3 18.98 -16.09 -18.98
N ALA A 4 18.55 -17.34 -18.86
CA ALA A 4 18.13 -18.12 -20.03
C ALA A 4 16.88 -17.52 -20.70
N LEU A 5 15.92 -17.03 -19.90
CA LEU A 5 14.74 -16.33 -20.40
C LEU A 5 15.14 -15.01 -21.08
N HIS A 6 16.01 -14.22 -20.48
CA HIS A 6 16.49 -12.96 -21.04
C HIS A 6 17.17 -13.19 -22.41
N HIS A 7 18.06 -14.18 -22.49
CA HIS A 7 18.72 -14.54 -23.73
C HIS A 7 17.71 -15.01 -24.81
N TRP A 8 16.74 -15.83 -24.42
CA TRP A 8 15.67 -16.29 -25.33
C TRP A 8 14.82 -15.12 -25.85
N LEU A 9 14.49 -14.13 -24.99
CA LEU A 9 13.73 -12.95 -25.39
C LEU A 9 14.50 -12.11 -26.43
N ILE A 10 15.81 -11.90 -26.23
CA ILE A 10 16.65 -11.17 -27.20
C ILE A 10 16.69 -11.91 -28.53
N THR A 11 16.92 -13.22 -28.52
CA THR A 11 16.99 -14.04 -29.72
C THR A 11 15.65 -14.03 -30.47
N SER A 12 14.55 -14.16 -29.75
CA SER A 12 13.21 -14.13 -30.34
C SER A 12 12.88 -12.76 -30.93
N LEU A 13 13.27 -11.67 -30.27
CA LEU A 13 13.05 -10.31 -30.76
C LEU A 13 13.73 -10.07 -32.10
N SER A 14 14.94 -10.63 -32.31
CA SER A 14 15.68 -10.46 -33.57
C SER A 14 15.01 -11.13 -34.79
N GLN A 15 14.11 -12.08 -34.55
CA GLN A 15 13.37 -12.81 -35.58
C GLN A 15 11.99 -12.23 -35.88
N LEU A 16 11.55 -11.22 -35.13
CA LEU A 16 10.22 -10.65 -35.23
C LEU A 16 10.23 -9.28 -35.94
N SER A 17 9.15 -8.99 -36.63
CA SER A 17 8.92 -7.61 -37.11
C SER A 17 8.77 -6.65 -35.94
N ALA A 18 9.49 -5.52 -35.98
CA ALA A 18 9.47 -4.50 -34.93
C ALA A 18 8.07 -3.95 -34.59
N LYS A 19 7.12 -4.04 -35.53
CA LYS A 19 5.73 -3.60 -35.34
C LYS A 19 4.79 -4.70 -34.87
N SER A 20 5.27 -5.93 -34.68
CA SER A 20 4.42 -7.03 -34.23
C SER A 20 4.04 -6.85 -32.75
N PRO A 21 2.82 -7.21 -32.34
CA PRO A 21 2.42 -7.17 -30.92
C PRO A 21 3.37 -7.95 -30.01
N MET A 22 3.92 -9.07 -30.51
CA MET A 22 4.88 -9.89 -29.79
C MET A 22 6.21 -9.15 -29.57
N ALA A 23 6.73 -8.44 -30.59
CA ALA A 23 7.95 -7.66 -30.44
C ALA A 23 7.78 -6.52 -29.45
N LEU A 24 6.63 -5.86 -29.43
CA LEU A 24 6.30 -4.83 -28.44
C LEU A 24 6.25 -5.38 -27.03
N ALA A 25 5.61 -6.56 -26.82
CA ALA A 25 5.54 -7.21 -25.53
C ALA A 25 6.93 -7.65 -25.03
N ILE A 26 7.76 -8.24 -25.88
CA ILE A 26 9.14 -8.63 -25.55
C ILE A 26 9.97 -7.39 -25.22
N GLY A 27 9.85 -6.31 -26.01
CA GLY A 27 10.54 -5.06 -25.75
C GLY A 27 10.18 -4.46 -24.39
N TYR A 28 8.89 -4.49 -24.01
CA TYR A 28 8.45 -4.07 -22.70
C TYR A 28 9.08 -4.91 -21.57
N ALA A 29 9.10 -6.25 -21.72
CA ALA A 29 9.70 -7.14 -20.74
C ALA A 29 11.22 -6.91 -20.60
N LEU A 30 11.94 -6.73 -21.70
CA LEU A 30 13.38 -6.47 -21.69
C LEU A 30 13.71 -5.10 -21.06
N ASN A 31 12.96 -4.05 -21.37
CA ASN A 31 13.14 -2.72 -20.80
C ASN A 31 12.92 -2.68 -19.29
N ASN A 32 12.05 -3.54 -18.77
CA ASN A 32 11.74 -3.62 -17.35
C ASN A 32 12.45 -4.78 -16.63
N CYS A 33 13.34 -5.51 -17.31
CA CYS A 33 13.95 -6.72 -16.80
C CYS A 33 14.65 -6.54 -15.46
N SER A 34 15.41 -5.44 -15.29
CA SER A 34 16.09 -5.11 -14.03
C SER A 34 15.09 -4.88 -12.88
N ALA A 35 14.03 -4.13 -13.12
CA ALA A 35 13.00 -3.87 -12.12
C ALA A 35 12.22 -5.15 -11.76
N LEU A 36 11.92 -5.99 -12.75
CA LEU A 36 11.21 -7.27 -12.54
C LEU A 36 12.04 -8.30 -11.77
N ASN A 37 13.37 -8.20 -11.82
CA ASN A 37 14.27 -9.14 -11.13
C ASN A 37 14.64 -8.71 -9.70
N LEU A 38 14.28 -7.50 -9.26
CA LEU A 38 14.61 -7.01 -7.93
C LEU A 38 14.14 -7.92 -6.79
N ASN A 39 13.00 -8.58 -6.95
CA ASN A 39 12.49 -9.53 -5.96
C ASN A 39 13.38 -10.78 -5.83
N ALA A 40 14.08 -11.17 -6.89
CA ALA A 40 14.98 -12.32 -6.88
C ALA A 40 16.35 -12.02 -6.24
N GLU A 41 16.77 -10.74 -6.20
CA GLU A 41 18.09 -10.34 -5.71
C GLU A 41 18.15 -10.15 -4.20
N GLY A 42 17.08 -9.71 -3.56
CA GLY A 42 17.12 -9.29 -2.14
C GLY A 42 16.18 -10.02 -1.19
N GLY A 43 15.22 -10.79 -1.68
CA GLY A 43 14.24 -11.52 -0.86
C GLY A 43 13.34 -10.66 0.04
N ARG A 44 13.44 -9.33 -0.04
CA ARG A 44 12.65 -8.38 0.77
C ARG A 44 11.41 -7.87 0.06
N ILE A 45 11.36 -8.01 -1.25
CA ILE A 45 10.26 -7.55 -2.09
C ILE A 45 9.41 -8.76 -2.45
N GLU A 46 8.14 -8.72 -2.08
CA GLU A 46 7.19 -9.75 -2.48
C GLU A 46 6.95 -9.70 -4.00
N ILE A 47 6.74 -10.87 -4.62
CA ILE A 47 6.49 -10.98 -6.06
C ILE A 47 5.08 -10.50 -6.42
N ASP A 48 4.19 -10.46 -5.45
CA ASP A 48 2.81 -10.00 -5.59
C ASP A 48 2.58 -8.64 -4.92
N ASN A 49 1.43 -8.05 -5.20
CA ASN A 49 0.98 -6.77 -4.64
C ASN A 49 -0.17 -6.95 -3.65
N ASN A 50 -0.40 -8.14 -3.14
CA ASN A 50 -1.55 -8.48 -2.30
C ASN A 50 -1.63 -7.63 -1.03
N THR A 51 -0.49 -7.26 -0.46
CA THR A 51 -0.46 -6.42 0.75
C THR A 51 -0.97 -5.01 0.47
N ALA A 52 -0.56 -4.38 -0.63
CA ALA A 52 -1.04 -3.08 -1.04
C ALA A 52 -2.52 -3.13 -1.48
N GLU A 53 -2.92 -4.16 -2.21
CA GLU A 53 -4.32 -4.34 -2.62
C GLU A 53 -5.25 -4.54 -1.42
N ARG A 54 -4.85 -5.31 -0.43
CA ARG A 54 -5.60 -5.44 0.83
C ARG A 54 -5.71 -4.13 1.59
N ALA A 55 -4.66 -3.31 1.60
CA ALA A 55 -4.71 -1.99 2.23
C ALA A 55 -5.71 -1.06 1.54
N LEU A 56 -5.79 -1.09 0.21
CA LEU A 56 -6.73 -0.31 -0.59
C LEU A 56 -8.17 -0.84 -0.53
N ARG A 57 -8.38 -2.09 -0.15
CA ARG A 57 -9.71 -2.72 -0.13
C ARG A 57 -10.71 -1.96 0.73
N GLY A 58 -10.28 -1.35 1.84
CA GLY A 58 -11.12 -0.52 2.70
C GLY A 58 -11.73 0.66 1.96
N VAL A 59 -10.94 1.32 1.11
CA VAL A 59 -11.40 2.44 0.27
C VAL A 59 -12.40 1.96 -0.77
N VAL A 60 -12.11 0.84 -1.45
CA VAL A 60 -12.98 0.28 -2.50
C VAL A 60 -14.34 -0.15 -1.93
N LEU A 61 -14.36 -0.76 -0.77
CA LEU A 61 -15.61 -1.14 -0.08
C LEU A 61 -16.39 0.09 0.37
N GLY A 62 -15.71 1.10 0.93
CA GLY A 62 -16.32 2.35 1.37
C GLY A 62 -17.00 3.11 0.23
N ARG A 63 -16.42 3.10 -0.97
CA ARG A 63 -17.01 3.73 -2.16
C ARG A 63 -18.44 3.28 -2.48
N LYS A 64 -18.82 2.08 -2.11
CA LYS A 64 -20.21 1.60 -2.27
C LYS A 64 -21.21 2.43 -1.46
N ASN A 65 -20.76 3.08 -0.38
CA ASN A 65 -21.61 3.88 0.49
C ASN A 65 -21.62 5.37 0.12
N TYR A 66 -20.45 5.94 -0.25
CA TYR A 66 -20.34 7.39 -0.50
C TYR A 66 -19.97 7.77 -1.94
N LEU A 67 -19.76 6.82 -2.83
CA LEU A 67 -19.51 6.94 -4.28
C LEU A 67 -18.28 7.78 -4.67
N HIS A 68 -18.08 8.96 -4.10
CA HIS A 68 -16.96 9.88 -4.35
C HIS A 68 -16.66 10.73 -3.11
N PHE A 69 -15.51 11.41 -3.11
CA PHE A 69 -15.04 12.26 -2.00
C PHE A 69 -15.46 13.75 -2.12
N GLY A 70 -16.27 14.10 -3.11
CA GLY A 70 -16.80 15.44 -3.34
C GLY A 70 -15.82 16.42 -3.99
N SER A 71 -14.51 16.29 -3.73
CA SER A 71 -13.46 17.15 -4.29
C SER A 71 -12.08 16.50 -4.16
N ASP A 72 -11.06 17.02 -4.87
CA ASP A 72 -9.67 16.57 -4.73
C ASP A 72 -9.16 16.76 -3.31
N SER A 73 -9.52 17.87 -2.66
CA SER A 73 -9.21 18.13 -1.25
C SER A 73 -9.87 17.10 -0.33
N GLY A 74 -11.11 16.69 -0.61
CA GLY A 74 -11.80 15.62 0.11
C GLY A 74 -11.07 14.29 -0.05
N GLY A 75 -10.64 13.95 -1.27
CA GLY A 75 -9.85 12.77 -1.56
C GLY A 75 -8.51 12.74 -0.79
N SER A 76 -7.78 13.85 -0.80
CA SER A 76 -6.50 13.98 -0.07
C SER A 76 -6.68 13.78 1.44
N ARG A 77 -7.70 14.39 2.04
CA ARG A 77 -8.01 14.21 3.47
C ARG A 77 -8.40 12.78 3.80
N ALA A 78 -9.23 12.16 2.96
CA ALA A 78 -9.60 10.77 3.12
C ALA A 78 -8.38 9.84 3.05
N ALA A 79 -7.44 10.07 2.13
CA ALA A 79 -6.21 9.31 2.03
C ALA A 79 -5.39 9.37 3.32
N VAL A 80 -5.27 10.54 3.94
CA VAL A 80 -4.59 10.70 5.25
C VAL A 80 -5.30 9.88 6.33
N ILE A 81 -6.63 9.99 6.45
CA ILE A 81 -7.39 9.25 7.47
C ILE A 81 -7.28 7.73 7.24
N TYR A 82 -7.41 7.24 6.00
CA TYR A 82 -7.22 5.83 5.70
C TYR A 82 -5.81 5.34 6.01
N SER A 83 -4.79 6.18 5.77
CA SER A 83 -3.40 5.86 6.12
C SER A 83 -3.21 5.73 7.63
N LEU A 84 -3.78 6.63 8.42
CA LEU A 84 -3.74 6.55 9.88
C LEU A 84 -4.45 5.29 10.40
N ILE A 85 -5.66 5.01 9.92
CA ILE A 85 -6.42 3.81 10.28
C ILE A 85 -5.65 2.53 9.91
N GLY A 86 -5.07 2.49 8.71
CA GLY A 86 -4.25 1.36 8.26
C GLY A 86 -3.02 1.18 9.14
N THR A 87 -2.35 2.28 9.50
CA THR A 87 -1.18 2.26 10.38
C THR A 87 -1.54 1.80 11.80
N CYS A 88 -2.69 2.20 12.33
CA CYS A 88 -3.19 1.69 13.61
C CYS A 88 -3.29 0.17 13.57
N LYS A 89 -3.93 -0.39 12.55
CA LYS A 89 -4.10 -1.84 12.39
C LYS A 89 -2.75 -2.57 12.29
N LEU A 90 -1.79 -2.02 11.54
CA LEU A 90 -0.45 -2.59 11.43
C LEU A 90 0.32 -2.59 12.75
N ASN A 91 0.06 -1.63 13.63
CA ASN A 91 0.68 -1.52 14.96
C ASN A 91 -0.16 -2.18 16.08
N GLY A 92 -1.23 -2.90 15.74
CA GLY A 92 -2.09 -3.54 16.72
C GLY A 92 -2.88 -2.58 17.60
N VAL A 93 -3.10 -1.35 17.13
CA VAL A 93 -3.87 -0.32 17.84
C VAL A 93 -5.30 -0.30 17.32
N ASP A 94 -6.28 -0.23 18.21
CA ASP A 94 -7.66 -0.01 17.81
C ASP A 94 -7.83 1.38 17.20
N PRO A 95 -8.26 1.51 15.93
CA PRO A 95 -8.40 2.80 15.26
C PRO A 95 -9.40 3.74 15.96
N TYR A 96 -10.46 3.22 16.57
CA TYR A 96 -11.42 4.03 17.30
C TYR A 96 -10.79 4.64 18.55
N ALA A 97 -10.13 3.84 19.37
CA ALA A 97 -9.42 4.31 20.56
C ALA A 97 -8.33 5.32 20.20
N TYR A 98 -7.61 5.08 19.10
CA TYR A 98 -6.60 6.02 18.58
C TYR A 98 -7.21 7.37 18.20
N LEU A 99 -8.26 7.37 17.37
CA LEU A 99 -8.90 8.63 16.95
C LEU A 99 -9.48 9.39 18.14
N HIS A 100 -10.10 8.72 19.08
CA HIS A 100 -10.60 9.33 20.31
C HIS A 100 -9.46 9.99 21.09
N TYR A 101 -8.36 9.25 21.32
CA TYR A 101 -7.17 9.75 22.02
C TYR A 101 -6.59 11.01 21.35
N VAL A 102 -6.48 10.99 20.00
CA VAL A 102 -5.94 12.13 19.24
C VAL A 102 -6.88 13.33 19.30
N LEU A 103 -8.19 13.11 19.05
CA LEU A 103 -9.17 14.21 18.99
C LEU A 103 -9.30 14.94 20.33
N GLU A 104 -9.16 14.25 21.46
CA GLU A 104 -9.16 14.87 22.78
C GLU A 104 -7.96 15.78 23.04
N ARG A 105 -6.85 15.61 22.31
CA ARG A 105 -5.57 16.26 22.60
C ARG A 105 -5.09 17.21 21.52
N ILE A 106 -5.48 17.00 20.29
CA ILE A 106 -4.90 17.70 19.12
C ILE A 106 -5.12 19.22 19.17
N ALA A 107 -6.22 19.68 19.77
CA ALA A 107 -6.54 21.10 19.85
C ALA A 107 -5.53 21.89 20.70
N ASP A 108 -5.03 21.29 21.77
CA ASP A 108 -4.10 21.91 22.71
C ASP A 108 -2.65 21.41 22.53
N HIS A 109 -2.43 20.48 21.58
CA HIS A 109 -1.13 19.87 21.37
C HIS A 109 -0.21 20.78 20.55
N PRO A 110 1.05 21.02 20.99
CA PRO A 110 1.99 21.86 20.25
C PRO A 110 2.25 21.34 18.85
N ILE A 111 2.13 22.21 17.85
CA ILE A 111 2.25 21.84 16.43
C ILE A 111 3.61 21.20 16.08
N ASN A 112 4.69 21.64 16.73
CA ASN A 112 6.03 21.10 16.57
C ASN A 112 6.22 19.71 17.20
N ARG A 113 5.23 19.22 17.96
CA ARG A 113 5.24 17.91 18.64
C ARG A 113 4.14 16.97 18.15
N VAL A 114 3.45 17.31 17.06
CA VAL A 114 2.36 16.49 16.48
C VAL A 114 2.81 15.05 16.19
N ALA A 115 4.08 14.83 15.91
CA ALA A 115 4.65 13.50 15.69
C ALA A 115 4.46 12.54 16.90
N GLU A 116 4.29 13.06 18.11
CA GLU A 116 4.01 12.27 19.31
C GLU A 116 2.62 11.61 19.31
N LEU A 117 1.71 12.11 18.48
CA LEU A 117 0.37 11.57 18.32
C LEU A 117 0.27 10.51 17.21
N LEU A 118 1.37 10.13 16.57
CA LEU A 118 1.38 9.12 15.53
C LEU A 118 1.07 7.71 16.10
N PRO A 119 0.38 6.83 15.35
CA PRO A 119 -0.11 5.56 15.85
C PRO A 119 0.96 4.69 16.53
N TRP A 120 2.15 4.62 15.97
CA TRP A 120 3.25 3.81 16.52
C TRP A 120 3.86 4.39 17.78
N VAL A 121 3.70 5.70 18.03
CA VAL A 121 4.17 6.35 19.26
C VAL A 121 3.18 6.10 20.38
N VAL A 122 1.89 6.24 20.11
CA VAL A 122 0.85 6.07 21.13
C VAL A 122 0.45 4.62 21.36
N ALA A 123 0.95 3.68 20.55
CA ALA A 123 0.62 2.26 20.66
C ALA A 123 0.87 1.70 22.08
N SER A 124 1.97 2.09 22.71
CA SER A 124 2.32 1.65 24.06
C SER A 124 1.37 2.20 25.15
N GLN A 125 0.69 3.32 24.88
CA GLN A 125 -0.22 3.98 25.82
C GLN A 125 -1.66 3.46 25.68
N LEU A 126 -2.05 3.04 24.48
CA LEU A 126 -3.41 2.57 24.20
C LEU A 126 -3.62 1.09 24.47
N GLY A 127 -2.55 0.35 24.82
CA GLY A 127 -2.61 -1.08 25.10
C GLY A 127 -2.79 -1.93 23.83
N ALA A 128 -2.40 -3.22 23.91
CA ALA A 128 -2.71 -4.17 22.84
C ALA A 128 -4.24 -4.33 22.73
N PRO A 129 -4.80 -4.46 21.51
CA PRO A 129 -6.23 -4.62 21.34
C PRO A 129 -6.72 -5.84 22.15
N SER A 130 -7.75 -5.64 22.94
CA SER A 130 -8.51 -6.76 23.48
C SER A 130 -8.94 -7.64 22.30
N GLN A 131 -8.58 -8.94 22.32
CA GLN A 131 -8.74 -9.93 21.24
C GLN A 131 -10.19 -10.24 20.85
N ASN A 132 -11.10 -9.30 20.90
CA ASN A 132 -12.54 -9.52 20.71
C ASN A 132 -13.15 -8.93 19.44
N LEU A 133 -12.37 -8.55 18.43
CA LEU A 133 -12.94 -8.33 17.09
C LEU A 133 -12.62 -9.53 16.20
N LYS A 134 -13.37 -10.64 16.38
CA LYS A 134 -13.55 -11.62 15.31
C LYS A 134 -14.17 -10.85 14.14
N LEU A 135 -13.38 -10.57 13.12
CA LEU A 135 -13.88 -10.10 11.83
C LEU A 135 -14.89 -11.15 11.34
N ALA A 136 -16.17 -10.77 11.35
CA ALA A 136 -17.16 -11.48 10.57
C ALA A 136 -16.75 -11.41 9.11
N ALA A 137 -16.61 -12.57 8.50
CA ALA A 137 -16.25 -12.82 7.12
C ALA A 137 -17.24 -12.22 6.12
#